data_2634874f69fd6a5122006682c50b367d
#
_entry.id   2634874f69fd6a5122006682c50b367d
#
_cell.length_a   1.000
_cell.length_b   1.000
_cell.length_c   1.000
_cell.angle_alpha   90.00
_cell.angle_beta   90.00
_cell.angle_gamma   90.00
#
_symmetry.space_group_name_H-M   'P 1'
#
loop_
_entity.id
_entity.type
_entity.pdbx_description
1 polymer ?
#
loop_
_entity_poly.entity_id
_entity_poly.type
_entity_poly.pdbx_seq_one_letter_code
_entity_poly.pdbx_strand_id
1 'polypeptide(L)'
;MLADTAGPDPGHDGGSSGLPPLIFAFNVMGHITEQALGKAIPDISGANARIIMLIAHNDSRGVPTYQSDIRDCFSTTRSTSSRVIKLMEQKGWITCSASTRDARKIRLRLTKKAVIIANKIDAASALVQSQMLEGIDPGTVSQVTSAILRMRANLGKHGVGQRPAPARHRPGDGRAALHRNHRKQKYQQ
;
A
#
# COMPACT_ATOMS: atom_id res chain seq x y z
N MET A 1 -14.21 57.25 -35.70
CA MET A 1 -14.77 56.62 -34.50
C MET A 1 -14.94 55.15 -34.80
N LEU A 2 -13.95 54.36 -34.43
CA LEU A 2 -13.91 52.90 -34.66
C LEU A 2 -14.43 52.22 -33.39
N ALA A 3 -15.52 51.52 -33.50
CA ALA A 3 -16.06 50.67 -32.43
C ALA A 3 -15.34 49.32 -32.48
N ASP A 4 -14.68 49.03 -31.40
CA ASP A 4 -13.98 47.79 -31.10
C ASP A 4 -15.04 46.70 -30.77
N THR A 5 -15.21 45.73 -31.67
CA THR A 5 -16.03 44.54 -31.41
C THR A 5 -15.12 43.39 -31.05
N ALA A 6 -14.81 43.28 -29.78
CA ALA A 6 -14.26 42.06 -29.21
C ALA A 6 -15.27 40.93 -29.39
N GLY A 7 -14.94 39.94 -30.22
CA GLY A 7 -15.71 38.73 -30.40
C GLY A 7 -15.69 37.89 -29.11
N PRO A 8 -16.74 37.09 -28.84
CA PRO A 8 -16.74 36.23 -27.69
C PRO A 8 -15.68 35.14 -27.81
N ASP A 9 -14.89 35.03 -26.74
CA ASP A 9 -13.95 33.95 -26.47
C ASP A 9 -14.66 32.59 -26.70
N PRO A 10 -14.11 31.66 -27.50
CA PRO A 10 -14.69 30.33 -27.62
C PRO A 10 -14.54 29.59 -26.29
N GLY A 11 -15.61 29.64 -25.49
CA GLY A 11 -15.72 28.97 -24.22
C GLY A 11 -15.22 27.53 -24.32
N HIS A 12 -14.39 27.18 -23.40
CA HIS A 12 -13.90 25.83 -23.15
C HIS A 12 -15.11 24.95 -22.72
N ASP A 13 -15.89 24.50 -23.71
CA ASP A 13 -16.90 23.45 -23.55
C ASP A 13 -16.20 22.12 -23.23
N GLY A 14 -15.68 22.05 -22.02
CA GLY A 14 -15.40 20.79 -21.37
C GLY A 14 -16.73 20.09 -21.12
N GLY A 15 -17.25 19.39 -22.15
CA GLY A 15 -18.39 18.50 -22.01
C GLY A 15 -18.14 17.56 -20.85
N SER A 16 -18.66 17.89 -19.69
CA SER A 16 -18.77 16.96 -18.57
C SER A 16 -19.75 15.88 -19.03
N SER A 17 -19.20 14.78 -19.61
CA SER A 17 -19.90 13.52 -19.60
C SER A 17 -20.39 13.39 -18.16
N GLY A 18 -21.71 13.15 -17.91
CA GLY A 18 -22.30 13.11 -16.57
C GLY A 18 -21.74 12.01 -15.65
N LEU A 19 -20.52 11.53 -15.97
CA LEU A 19 -19.73 10.58 -15.19
C LEU A 19 -18.90 11.32 -14.13
N PRO A 20 -18.83 10.78 -12.91
CA PRO A 20 -18.03 11.36 -11.86
C PRO A 20 -16.53 11.36 -12.25
N PRO A 21 -15.71 12.30 -11.73
CA PRO A 21 -14.27 12.27 -11.94
C PRO A 21 -13.70 10.89 -11.58
N LEU A 22 -12.79 10.38 -12.41
CA LEU A 22 -12.23 9.03 -12.26
C LEU A 22 -11.64 8.76 -10.86
N ILE A 23 -10.99 9.76 -10.27
CA ILE A 23 -10.45 9.69 -8.89
C ILE A 23 -11.58 9.44 -7.88
N PHE A 24 -12.72 10.12 -8.05
CA PHE A 24 -13.88 9.93 -7.18
C PHE A 24 -14.45 8.50 -7.34
N ALA A 25 -14.59 8.03 -8.57
CA ALA A 25 -15.05 6.66 -8.85
C ALA A 25 -14.15 5.60 -8.20
N PHE A 26 -12.82 5.75 -8.29
CA PHE A 26 -11.86 4.87 -7.61
C PHE A 26 -12.00 4.89 -6.09
N ASN A 27 -12.18 6.07 -5.49
CA ASN A 27 -12.35 6.20 -4.04
C ASN A 27 -13.64 5.50 -3.56
N VAL A 28 -14.75 5.72 -4.26
CA VAL A 28 -16.04 5.07 -3.95
C VAL A 28 -15.92 3.55 -4.09
N MET A 29 -15.38 3.05 -5.21
CA MET A 29 -15.19 1.62 -5.42
C MET A 29 -14.27 1.00 -4.37
N GLY A 30 -13.17 1.67 -4.03
CA GLY A 30 -12.27 1.23 -2.97
C GLY A 30 -12.99 1.11 -1.63
N HIS A 31 -13.81 2.07 -1.27
CA HIS A 31 -14.58 2.06 -0.03
C HIS A 31 -15.64 0.93 0.00
N ILE A 32 -16.41 0.78 -1.08
CA ILE A 32 -17.44 -0.27 -1.20
C ILE A 32 -16.80 -1.66 -1.09
N THR A 33 -15.71 -1.90 -1.82
CA THR A 33 -15.02 -3.19 -1.78
C THR A 33 -14.39 -3.47 -0.41
N GLU A 34 -13.85 -2.46 0.26
CA GLU A 34 -13.33 -2.61 1.63
C GLU A 34 -14.44 -2.93 2.64
N GLN A 35 -15.60 -2.30 2.52
CA GLN A 35 -16.76 -2.63 3.35
C GLN A 35 -17.28 -4.06 3.11
N ALA A 36 -17.36 -4.49 1.84
CA ALA A 36 -17.81 -5.83 1.49
C ALA A 36 -16.87 -6.90 2.07
N LEU A 37 -15.56 -6.71 1.94
CA LEU A 37 -14.55 -7.60 2.54
C LEU A 37 -14.58 -7.56 4.07
N GLY A 38 -14.77 -6.39 4.68
CA GLY A 38 -14.87 -6.24 6.14
C GLY A 38 -16.05 -6.99 6.75
N LYS A 39 -17.20 -7.03 6.04
CA LYS A 39 -18.37 -7.83 6.46
C LYS A 39 -18.08 -9.34 6.41
N ALA A 40 -17.33 -9.78 5.42
CA ALA A 40 -16.99 -11.20 5.26
C ALA A 40 -15.94 -11.69 6.27
N ILE A 41 -15.11 -10.77 6.81
CA ILE A 41 -13.98 -11.10 7.70
C ILE A 41 -13.91 -10.07 8.84
N PRO A 42 -14.89 -10.06 9.76
CA PRO A 42 -15.04 -8.98 10.76
C PRO A 42 -13.87 -8.88 11.74
N ASP A 43 -13.12 -9.98 11.97
CA ASP A 43 -12.03 -10.02 12.95
C ASP A 43 -10.71 -9.40 12.46
N ILE A 44 -10.65 -8.96 11.19
CA ILE A 44 -9.42 -8.52 10.58
C ILE A 44 -9.62 -7.16 9.89
N SER A 45 -8.83 -6.15 10.32
CA SER A 45 -8.84 -4.87 9.63
C SER A 45 -8.32 -5.01 8.19
N GLY A 46 -8.86 -4.20 7.27
CA GLY A 46 -8.45 -4.21 5.86
C GLY A 46 -6.93 -4.04 5.66
N ALA A 47 -6.26 -3.28 6.52
CA ALA A 47 -4.80 -3.15 6.48
C ALA A 47 -4.09 -4.47 6.78
N ASN A 48 -4.53 -5.22 7.80
CA ASN A 48 -3.96 -6.51 8.15
C ASN A 48 -4.28 -7.57 7.10
N ALA A 49 -5.51 -7.55 6.54
CA ALA A 49 -5.90 -8.44 5.46
C ALA A 49 -4.99 -8.27 4.23
N ARG A 50 -4.71 -7.02 3.83
CA ARG A 50 -3.78 -6.72 2.71
C ARG A 50 -2.37 -7.26 2.96
N ILE A 51 -1.85 -7.16 4.20
CA ILE A 51 -0.53 -7.70 4.53
C ILE A 51 -0.54 -9.23 4.46
N ILE A 52 -1.55 -9.89 5.01
CA ILE A 52 -1.71 -11.35 4.94
C ILE A 52 -1.74 -11.80 3.47
N MET A 53 -2.55 -11.14 2.63
CA MET A 53 -2.64 -11.47 1.21
C MET A 53 -1.34 -11.25 0.44
N LEU A 54 -0.59 -10.18 0.75
CA LEU A 54 0.72 -9.95 0.15
C LEU A 54 1.71 -11.08 0.47
N ILE A 55 1.75 -11.53 1.74
CA ILE A 55 2.63 -12.63 2.16
C ILE A 55 2.18 -13.94 1.49
N ALA A 56 0.87 -14.24 1.49
CA ALA A 56 0.32 -15.44 0.85
C ALA A 56 0.63 -15.47 -0.66
N HIS A 57 0.45 -14.35 -1.35
CA HIS A 57 0.75 -14.22 -2.78
C HIS A 57 2.25 -14.45 -3.07
N ASN A 58 3.13 -13.87 -2.27
CA ASN A 58 4.56 -14.08 -2.45
C ASN A 58 4.96 -15.53 -2.15
N ASP A 59 4.43 -16.13 -1.08
CA ASP A 59 4.70 -17.52 -0.71
C ASP A 59 4.23 -18.49 -1.80
N SER A 60 3.08 -18.29 -2.44
CA SER A 60 2.59 -19.11 -3.56
C SER A 60 3.51 -19.07 -4.78
N ARG A 61 4.31 -18.02 -4.91
CA ARG A 61 5.30 -17.84 -5.99
C ARG A 61 6.72 -18.23 -5.58
N GLY A 62 6.92 -18.74 -4.37
CA GLY A 62 8.23 -19.04 -3.81
C GLY A 62 9.09 -17.80 -3.51
N VAL A 63 8.48 -16.61 -3.46
CA VAL A 63 9.17 -15.35 -3.21
C VAL A 63 9.13 -15.02 -1.71
N PRO A 64 10.26 -14.86 -1.02
CA PRO A 64 10.26 -14.50 0.39
C PRO A 64 9.78 -13.06 0.59
N THR A 65 8.92 -12.83 1.58
CA THR A 65 8.46 -11.50 1.98
C THR A 65 9.29 -10.97 3.14
N TYR A 66 9.70 -9.72 3.05
CA TYR A 66 10.45 -9.01 4.09
C TYR A 66 9.67 -7.82 4.66
N GLN A 67 10.08 -7.36 5.83
CA GLN A 67 9.51 -6.15 6.44
C GLN A 67 9.63 -4.91 5.53
N SER A 68 10.69 -4.82 4.72
CA SER A 68 10.86 -3.77 3.71
C SER A 68 9.72 -3.76 2.69
N ASP A 69 9.27 -4.94 2.26
CA ASP A 69 8.26 -5.08 1.21
C ASP A 69 6.90 -4.55 1.69
N ILE A 70 6.56 -4.80 2.97
CA ILE A 70 5.36 -4.22 3.60
C ILE A 70 5.42 -2.69 3.57
N ARG A 71 6.57 -2.12 3.96
CA ARG A 71 6.77 -0.68 3.96
C ARG A 71 6.64 -0.08 2.56
N ASP A 72 7.26 -0.73 1.58
CA ASP A 72 7.33 -0.24 0.21
C ASP A 72 5.98 -0.43 -0.52
N CYS A 73 5.28 -1.55 -0.30
CA CYS A 73 3.97 -1.82 -0.89
C CYS A 73 2.87 -0.87 -0.37
N PHE A 74 2.91 -0.55 0.92
CA PHE A 74 1.88 0.28 1.56
C PHE A 74 2.31 1.73 1.80
N SER A 75 3.47 2.16 1.28
CA SER A 75 4.01 3.52 1.41
C SER A 75 4.05 4.01 2.87
N THR A 76 4.34 3.10 3.82
CA THR A 76 4.36 3.41 5.25
C THR A 76 5.76 3.72 5.75
N THR A 77 5.86 4.39 6.92
CA THR A 77 7.16 4.62 7.56
C THR A 77 7.71 3.33 8.18
N ARG A 78 9.03 3.29 8.44
CA ARG A 78 9.66 2.16 9.12
C ARG A 78 9.05 1.89 10.50
N SER A 79 8.74 2.94 11.25
CA SER A 79 8.11 2.83 12.58
C SER A 79 6.71 2.25 12.49
N THR A 80 5.89 2.72 11.53
CA THR A 80 4.53 2.22 11.32
C THR A 80 4.54 0.75 10.90
N SER A 81 5.34 0.37 9.90
CA SER A 81 5.43 -1.03 9.47
C SER A 81 5.92 -1.95 10.59
N SER A 82 6.93 -1.52 11.37
CA SER A 82 7.45 -2.30 12.51
C SER A 82 6.38 -2.52 13.58
N ARG A 83 5.58 -1.49 13.90
CA ARG A 83 4.49 -1.56 14.87
C ARG A 83 3.39 -2.54 14.42
N VAL A 84 2.98 -2.46 13.16
CA VAL A 84 1.95 -3.34 12.60
C VAL A 84 2.43 -4.80 12.59
N ILE A 85 3.67 -5.05 12.15
CA ILE A 85 4.27 -6.38 12.12
C ILE A 85 4.32 -6.98 13.53
N LYS A 86 4.78 -6.23 14.53
CA LYS A 86 4.82 -6.67 15.92
C LYS A 86 3.41 -7.04 16.43
N LEU A 87 2.40 -6.24 16.12
CA LEU A 87 1.02 -6.54 16.48
C LEU A 87 0.50 -7.82 15.81
N MET A 88 0.81 -8.03 14.54
CA MET A 88 0.42 -9.24 13.81
C MET A 88 1.13 -10.49 14.35
N GLU A 89 2.38 -10.36 14.78
CA GLU A 89 3.13 -11.43 15.45
C GLU A 89 2.53 -11.77 16.82
N GLN A 90 2.17 -10.77 17.63
CA GLN A 90 1.47 -10.95 18.91
C GLN A 90 0.11 -11.65 18.74
N LYS A 91 -0.61 -11.37 17.65
CA LYS A 91 -1.87 -12.06 17.31
C LYS A 91 -1.65 -13.49 16.77
N GLY A 92 -0.41 -13.91 16.60
CA GLY A 92 -0.03 -15.21 16.06
C GLY A 92 -0.40 -15.38 14.59
N TRP A 93 -0.40 -14.31 13.80
CA TRP A 93 -0.68 -14.36 12.36
C TRP A 93 0.58 -14.53 11.53
N ILE A 94 1.68 -13.96 11.97
CA ILE A 94 2.97 -14.06 11.29
C ILE A 94 4.06 -14.50 12.25
N THR A 95 5.15 -15.02 11.69
CA THR A 95 6.42 -15.23 12.37
C THR A 95 7.50 -14.38 11.71
N CYS A 96 8.39 -13.82 12.53
CA CYS A 96 9.51 -13.02 12.10
C CYS A 96 10.82 -13.79 12.31
N SER A 97 11.69 -13.80 11.32
CA SER A 97 13.03 -14.42 11.42
C SER A 97 14.06 -13.58 10.69
N ALA A 98 15.31 -13.63 11.12
CA ALA A 98 16.39 -13.06 10.33
C ALA A 98 16.50 -13.78 8.97
N SER A 99 16.78 -13.04 7.91
CA SER A 99 17.01 -13.65 6.61
C SER A 99 18.36 -14.40 6.60
N THR A 100 18.39 -15.59 6.03
CA THR A 100 19.63 -16.38 5.86
C THR A 100 20.61 -15.76 4.86
N ARG A 101 20.11 -14.90 3.94
CA ARG A 101 20.94 -14.22 2.93
C ARG A 101 21.45 -12.85 3.37
N ASP A 102 20.73 -12.17 4.27
CA ASP A 102 21.06 -10.84 4.77
C ASP A 102 20.44 -10.66 6.16
N ALA A 103 21.23 -10.80 7.20
CA ALA A 103 20.79 -10.72 8.60
C ALA A 103 20.14 -9.37 8.97
N ARG A 104 20.30 -8.33 8.14
CA ARG A 104 19.66 -7.02 8.31
C ARG A 104 18.20 -7.02 7.89
N LYS A 105 17.75 -8.06 7.15
CA LYS A 105 16.38 -8.20 6.66
C LYS A 105 15.59 -9.15 7.54
N ILE A 106 14.42 -8.70 7.97
CA ILE A 106 13.47 -9.52 8.73
C ILE A 106 12.52 -10.17 7.73
N ARG A 107 12.56 -11.50 7.64
CA ARG A 107 11.66 -12.31 6.84
C ARG A 107 10.36 -12.55 7.59
N LEU A 108 9.26 -12.40 6.88
CA LEU A 108 7.89 -12.63 7.37
C LEU A 108 7.34 -13.91 6.76
N ARG A 109 6.64 -14.70 7.57
CA ARG A 109 5.92 -15.90 7.13
C ARG A 109 4.55 -15.96 7.80
N LEU A 110 3.55 -16.48 7.10
CA LEU A 110 2.26 -16.76 7.69
C LEU A 110 2.36 -17.98 8.64
N THR A 111 1.63 -17.90 9.75
CA THR A 111 1.37 -19.08 10.58
C THR A 111 0.26 -19.92 9.96
N LYS A 112 0.09 -21.16 10.42
CA LYS A 112 -1.05 -22.02 10.00
C LYS A 112 -2.40 -21.32 10.19
N LYS A 113 -2.56 -20.59 11.31
CA LYS A 113 -3.76 -19.78 11.59
C LYS A 113 -3.98 -18.71 10.51
N ALA A 114 -2.93 -18.00 10.12
CA ALA A 114 -3.04 -16.95 9.11
C ALA A 114 -3.23 -17.49 7.68
N VAL A 115 -2.77 -18.69 7.38
CA VAL A 115 -3.08 -19.36 6.10
C VAL A 115 -4.59 -19.63 5.98
N ILE A 116 -5.24 -20.08 7.04
CA ILE A 116 -6.70 -20.26 7.06
C ILE A 116 -7.41 -18.93 6.82
N ILE A 117 -6.91 -17.86 7.44
CA ILE A 117 -7.42 -16.50 7.26
C ILE A 117 -7.21 -16.05 5.81
N ALA A 118 -6.03 -16.26 5.22
CA ALA A 118 -5.74 -15.93 3.82
C ALA A 118 -6.73 -16.59 2.87
N ASN A 119 -7.03 -17.88 3.06
CA ASN A 119 -8.02 -18.60 2.26
C ASN A 119 -9.43 -18.01 2.38
N LYS A 120 -9.83 -17.57 3.59
CA LYS A 120 -11.12 -16.88 3.78
C LYS A 120 -11.15 -15.53 3.07
N ILE A 121 -10.07 -14.75 3.14
CA ILE A 121 -9.94 -13.47 2.43
C ILE A 121 -10.02 -13.69 0.92
N ASP A 122 -9.35 -14.71 0.42
CA ASP A 122 -9.33 -15.03 -1.02
C ASP A 122 -10.72 -15.42 -1.51
N ALA A 123 -11.42 -16.29 -0.79
CA ALA A 123 -12.80 -16.67 -1.12
C ALA A 123 -13.76 -15.46 -1.08
N ALA A 124 -13.65 -14.60 -0.05
CA ALA A 124 -14.46 -13.38 0.04
C ALA A 124 -14.14 -12.41 -1.11
N SER A 125 -12.86 -12.27 -1.46
CA SER A 125 -12.42 -11.43 -2.57
C SER A 125 -12.95 -11.93 -3.91
N ALA A 126 -12.94 -13.25 -4.14
CA ALA A 126 -13.49 -13.86 -5.36
C ALA A 126 -15.00 -13.62 -5.47
N LEU A 127 -15.74 -13.72 -4.35
CA LEU A 127 -17.18 -13.44 -4.33
C LEU A 127 -17.46 -11.95 -4.65
N VAL A 128 -16.77 -11.02 -3.98
CA VAL A 128 -16.93 -9.59 -4.23
C VAL A 128 -16.56 -9.26 -5.68
N GLN A 129 -15.51 -9.86 -6.21
CA GLN A 129 -15.12 -9.67 -7.60
C GLN A 129 -16.17 -10.19 -8.58
N SER A 130 -16.75 -11.38 -8.34
CA SER A 130 -17.79 -11.91 -9.21
C SER A 130 -19.05 -11.02 -9.22
N GLN A 131 -19.45 -10.51 -8.06
CA GLN A 131 -20.57 -9.56 -7.95
C GLN A 131 -20.27 -8.22 -8.63
N MET A 132 -19.06 -7.71 -8.49
CA MET A 132 -18.62 -6.45 -9.12
C MET A 132 -18.59 -6.55 -10.65
N LEU A 133 -18.29 -7.72 -11.19
CA LEU A 133 -18.15 -7.95 -12.63
C LEU A 133 -19.44 -8.51 -13.29
N GLU A 134 -20.51 -8.67 -12.54
CA GLU A 134 -21.77 -9.16 -13.06
C GLU A 134 -22.26 -8.28 -14.22
N GLY A 135 -22.57 -8.92 -15.36
CA GLY A 135 -23.03 -8.22 -16.57
C GLY A 135 -21.94 -7.49 -17.36
N ILE A 136 -20.68 -7.57 -16.96
CA ILE A 136 -19.54 -6.96 -17.68
C ILE A 136 -18.82 -8.03 -18.49
N ASP A 137 -18.69 -7.82 -19.78
CA ASP A 137 -18.00 -8.78 -20.66
C ASP A 137 -16.49 -8.87 -20.38
N PRO A 138 -15.85 -10.05 -20.62
CA PRO A 138 -14.43 -10.24 -20.32
C PRO A 138 -13.50 -9.30 -21.08
N GLY A 139 -13.87 -8.85 -22.28
CA GLY A 139 -13.08 -7.90 -23.07
C GLY A 139 -13.02 -6.53 -22.39
N THR A 140 -14.16 -6.04 -21.91
CA THR A 140 -14.25 -4.79 -21.12
C THR A 140 -13.44 -4.91 -19.83
N VAL A 141 -13.55 -6.03 -19.10
CA VAL A 141 -12.74 -6.27 -17.88
C VAL A 141 -11.25 -6.20 -18.18
N SER A 142 -10.79 -6.81 -19.28
CA SER A 142 -9.39 -6.78 -19.70
C SER A 142 -8.91 -5.35 -20.04
N GLN A 143 -9.76 -4.58 -20.75
CA GLN A 143 -9.43 -3.18 -21.09
C GLN A 143 -9.32 -2.29 -19.85
N VAL A 144 -10.28 -2.39 -18.92
CA VAL A 144 -10.28 -1.65 -17.65
C VAL A 144 -9.05 -2.01 -16.83
N THR A 145 -8.73 -3.30 -16.70
CA THR A 145 -7.55 -3.77 -15.99
C THR A 145 -6.27 -3.19 -16.58
N SER A 146 -6.14 -3.23 -17.91
CA SER A 146 -4.99 -2.66 -18.65
C SER A 146 -4.88 -1.16 -18.45
N ALA A 147 -6.01 -0.43 -18.47
CA ALA A 147 -6.04 1.00 -18.22
C ALA A 147 -5.57 1.34 -16.79
N ILE A 148 -6.06 0.61 -15.77
CA ILE A 148 -5.65 0.79 -14.38
C ILE A 148 -4.13 0.56 -14.20
N LEU A 149 -3.60 -0.48 -14.85
CA LEU A 149 -2.15 -0.74 -14.80
C LEU A 149 -1.33 0.38 -15.44
N ARG A 150 -1.81 0.96 -16.56
CA ARG A 150 -1.20 2.14 -17.19
C ARG A 150 -1.27 3.37 -16.29
N MET A 151 -2.41 3.66 -15.66
CA MET A 151 -2.57 4.77 -14.73
C MET A 151 -1.60 4.65 -13.55
N ARG A 152 -1.48 3.45 -12.98
CA ARG A 152 -0.50 3.17 -11.92
C ARG A 152 0.93 3.42 -12.39
N ALA A 153 1.30 2.97 -13.59
CA ALA A 153 2.63 3.20 -14.16
C ALA A 153 2.91 4.69 -14.39
N ASN A 154 1.92 5.45 -14.86
CA ASN A 154 2.05 6.89 -15.07
C ASN A 154 2.26 7.63 -13.73
N LEU A 155 1.47 7.33 -12.71
CA LEU A 155 1.66 7.89 -11.37
C LEU A 155 3.07 7.59 -10.85
N GLY A 156 3.58 6.37 -11.08
CA GLY A 156 4.95 5.99 -10.72
C GLY A 156 6.02 6.85 -11.42
N LYS A 157 5.84 7.22 -12.69
CA LYS A 157 6.76 8.12 -13.40
C LYS A 157 6.81 9.52 -12.78
N HIS A 158 5.72 9.98 -12.19
CA HIS A 158 5.62 11.27 -11.49
C HIS A 158 5.97 11.18 -10.00
N GLY A 159 6.59 10.08 -9.56
CA GLY A 159 7.03 9.89 -8.17
C GLY A 159 5.90 9.59 -7.18
N VAL A 160 4.65 9.47 -7.65
CA VAL A 160 3.51 9.12 -6.79
C VAL A 160 3.56 7.64 -6.45
N GLY A 161 3.50 7.30 -5.16
CA GLY A 161 3.66 5.92 -4.68
C GLY A 161 5.11 5.43 -4.66
N GLN A 162 6.08 6.26 -5.07
CA GLN A 162 7.50 6.00 -4.88
C GLN A 162 7.95 6.58 -3.54
N ARG A 163 8.74 5.81 -2.83
CA ARG A 163 9.38 6.26 -1.61
C ARG A 163 10.39 7.36 -1.94
N PRO A 164 10.41 8.50 -1.20
CA PRO A 164 11.54 9.42 -1.30
C PRO A 164 12.83 8.63 -1.05
N ALA A 165 13.81 8.79 -1.94
CA ALA A 165 15.12 8.20 -1.76
C ALA A 165 15.61 8.52 -0.35
N PRO A 166 16.24 7.56 0.38
CA PRO A 166 16.79 7.84 1.69
C PRO A 166 17.72 9.05 1.54
N ALA A 167 17.50 10.07 2.37
CA ALA A 167 18.36 11.26 2.38
C ALA A 167 19.81 10.76 2.41
N ARG A 168 20.58 11.10 1.38
CA ARG A 168 22.00 10.79 1.34
C ARG A 168 22.59 11.44 2.58
N HIS A 169 23.12 10.62 3.47
CA HIS A 169 23.85 11.08 4.64
C HIS A 169 24.96 11.99 4.10
N ARG A 170 24.84 13.30 4.33
CA ARG A 170 25.91 14.24 3.99
C ARG A 170 27.09 13.86 4.89
N PRO A 171 28.27 13.56 4.36
CA PRO A 171 29.46 13.40 5.18
C PRO A 171 29.81 14.78 5.74
N GLY A 172 29.44 15.07 6.98
CA GLY A 172 29.65 16.37 7.61
C GLY A 172 29.10 16.54 9.01
N ASP A 173 28.10 15.77 9.43
CA ASP A 173 27.44 15.95 10.74
C ASP A 173 28.12 15.17 11.89
N GLY A 174 29.42 14.94 11.80
CA GLY A 174 30.23 14.26 12.83
C GLY A 174 30.54 15.08 14.11
N ARG A 175 29.87 16.23 14.36
CA ARG A 175 30.19 17.07 15.54
C ARG A 175 29.25 16.94 16.76
N ALA A 176 28.34 16.02 16.80
CA ALA A 176 27.38 15.85 17.92
C ALA A 176 27.64 14.63 18.83
N ALA A 177 28.77 13.92 18.70
CA ALA A 177 29.03 12.70 19.48
C ALA A 177 29.92 12.93 20.73
N LEU A 178 30.35 14.16 21.02
CA LEU A 178 31.33 14.42 22.10
C LEU A 178 30.75 14.87 23.46
N HIS A 179 29.41 14.96 23.59
CA HIS A 179 28.80 15.42 24.86
C HIS A 179 27.98 14.38 25.63
N ARG A 180 28.09 13.09 25.36
CA ARG A 180 27.33 12.06 26.09
C ARG A 180 28.14 11.21 27.08
N ASN A 181 29.41 11.49 27.31
CA ASN A 181 30.26 10.65 28.21
C ASN A 181 30.52 11.25 29.59
N HIS A 182 29.93 12.41 29.95
CA HIS A 182 30.18 13.03 31.27
C HIS A 182 29.06 12.83 32.30
N ARG A 183 28.05 11.98 32.07
CA ARG A 183 26.96 11.77 33.04
C ARG A 183 26.90 10.40 33.71
N LYS A 184 27.92 9.54 33.52
CA LYS A 184 27.96 8.21 34.15
C LYS A 184 28.90 8.06 35.34
N GLN A 185 29.50 9.14 35.82
CA GLN A 185 30.45 9.07 36.95
C GLN A 185 29.98 9.69 38.28
N LYS A 186 28.68 9.97 38.46
CA LYS A 186 28.18 10.60 39.72
C LYS A 186 27.26 9.72 40.56
N TYR A 187 27.20 8.42 40.36
CA TYR A 187 26.42 7.51 41.24
C TYR A 187 27.23 6.26 41.63
N GLN A 188 28.49 6.47 42.05
CA GLN A 188 29.24 5.50 42.84
C GLN A 188 30.05 6.28 43.88
N GLN A 189 29.41 6.69 44.96
CA GLN A 189 29.92 6.85 46.31
C GLN A 189 28.74 6.75 47.26
#